data_10af75a622961c4f83575dcb5e687409
#
_entry.id   10af75a622961c4f83575dcb5e687409
#
_cell.length_a   1.000
_cell.length_b   1.000
_cell.length_c   1.000
_cell.angle_alpha   90.00
_cell.angle_beta   90.00
_cell.angle_gamma   90.00
#
_symmetry.space_group_name_H-M   'P 1'
#
loop_
_entity.id
_entity.type
_entity.pdbx_description
1 polymer ?
#
loop_
_entity_poly.entity_id
_entity_poly.type
_entity_poly.pdbx_seq_one_letter_code
_entity_poly.pdbx_strand_id
1 'polypeptide(L)'
;MDPIIAATHADPYPYYAKLRAEGGLTFDHGIKLWVASSARAVCAVLAHAECRVRPLQEPVPKAIAAGMAGNVFGQLMRMNDGERQRCPRAAIEPSLQLIDDDQVRALVAARLMTADADGLYKAMFRGPVGVVATLLGFTPAQGRAISELTADFVACLSPLSNDLQLAAAHAAAEQLRGYFIELLAEPPSDLLKAIGQRLDGDEETLIANLIGLCSQTFEATAGLIGNALIALRRQPELRNASMDALLAEVQRFDPSVQNTRRFVAQSCEIDGVRLEAGEVILVLLASANRDPLLNAEPERFLLDRPNRRSFSFGSGRHQCPGQALALSIAAATVREILDQGMNLQQLTWHYRPSLNGRIPLFSAVQP
;
A
#
# COMPACT_ATOMS: atom_id res chain seq x y z
N MET A 1 18.89 -11.57 -11.30
CA MET A 1 17.67 -10.89 -10.74
C MET A 1 18.00 -9.43 -10.66
N ASP A 2 17.09 -8.55 -11.03
CA ASP A 2 17.25 -7.13 -10.80
C ASP A 2 16.34 -6.69 -9.61
N PRO A 3 16.61 -5.54 -8.98
CA PRO A 3 15.89 -5.13 -7.77
C PRO A 3 14.41 -4.76 -8.00
N ILE A 4 13.98 -4.57 -9.25
CA ILE A 4 12.57 -4.29 -9.57
C ILE A 4 11.77 -5.58 -9.63
N ILE A 5 12.23 -6.56 -10.42
CA ILE A 5 11.54 -7.85 -10.57
C ILE A 5 11.63 -8.71 -9.29
N ALA A 6 12.57 -8.40 -8.40
CA ALA A 6 12.70 -9.08 -7.12
C ALA A 6 11.41 -9.03 -6.28
N ALA A 7 10.61 -7.96 -6.40
CA ALA A 7 9.37 -7.78 -5.64
C ALA A 7 8.40 -8.98 -5.77
N THR A 8 8.33 -9.61 -6.93
CA THR A 8 7.42 -10.73 -7.22
C THR A 8 8.13 -12.08 -7.31
N HIS A 9 9.43 -12.14 -7.06
CA HIS A 9 10.19 -13.39 -7.02
C HIS A 9 9.73 -14.28 -5.86
N ALA A 10 9.82 -15.60 -5.99
CA ALA A 10 9.42 -16.55 -4.94
C ALA A 10 10.13 -16.28 -3.60
N ASP A 11 11.44 -16.03 -3.64
CA ASP A 11 12.25 -15.60 -2.49
C ASP A 11 13.24 -14.49 -2.91
N PRO A 12 12.96 -13.20 -2.64
CA PRO A 12 13.85 -12.11 -2.99
C PRO A 12 14.93 -11.82 -1.93
N TYR A 13 14.80 -12.38 -0.73
CA TYR A 13 15.56 -11.95 0.44
C TYR A 13 17.06 -12.26 0.39
N PRO A 14 17.52 -13.41 -0.13
CA PRO A 14 18.95 -13.64 -0.34
C PRO A 14 19.58 -12.61 -1.29
N TYR A 15 18.84 -12.19 -2.31
CA TYR A 15 19.28 -11.13 -3.23
C TYR A 15 19.36 -9.78 -2.53
N TYR A 16 18.35 -9.43 -1.72
CA TYR A 16 18.38 -8.19 -0.93
C TYR A 16 19.52 -8.18 0.09
N ALA A 17 19.84 -9.33 0.70
CA ALA A 17 20.98 -9.44 1.61
C ALA A 17 22.32 -9.15 0.88
N LYS A 18 22.47 -9.62 -0.35
CA LYS A 18 23.63 -9.33 -1.19
C LYS A 18 23.73 -7.83 -1.49
N LEU A 19 22.65 -7.17 -1.90
CA LEU A 19 22.63 -5.73 -2.15
C LEU A 19 23.03 -4.92 -0.91
N ARG A 20 22.54 -5.30 0.29
CA ARG A 20 22.96 -4.66 1.54
C ARG A 20 24.45 -4.82 1.83
N ALA A 21 25.03 -5.97 1.52
CA ALA A 21 26.47 -6.25 1.71
C ALA A 21 27.37 -5.48 0.72
N GLU A 22 26.87 -5.16 -0.47
CA GLU A 22 27.60 -4.42 -1.49
C GLU A 22 27.65 -2.90 -1.21
N GLY A 23 26.75 -2.40 -0.35
CA GLY A 23 26.69 -0.99 0.05
C GLY A 23 25.24 -0.52 0.25
N GLY A 24 25.05 0.51 1.08
CA GLY A 24 23.72 1.00 1.44
C GLY A 24 22.98 1.73 0.31
N LEU A 25 23.71 2.57 -0.44
CA LEU A 25 23.22 3.35 -1.58
C LEU A 25 24.20 3.17 -2.74
N THR A 26 23.80 2.43 -3.77
CA THR A 26 24.66 2.07 -4.90
C THR A 26 23.96 2.31 -6.24
N PHE A 27 24.72 2.60 -7.30
CA PHE A 27 24.17 2.74 -8.65
C PHE A 27 24.14 1.38 -9.35
N ASP A 28 22.96 0.94 -9.75
CA ASP A 28 22.76 -0.28 -10.54
C ASP A 28 22.82 0.07 -12.03
N HIS A 29 23.89 -0.37 -12.70
CA HIS A 29 24.15 -0.11 -14.12
C HIS A 29 23.16 -0.84 -15.04
N GLY A 30 22.54 -1.93 -14.59
CA GLY A 30 21.57 -2.71 -15.37
C GLY A 30 20.24 -1.99 -15.55
N ILE A 31 19.69 -1.48 -14.46
CA ILE A 31 18.43 -0.72 -14.46
C ILE A 31 18.63 0.79 -14.53
N LYS A 32 19.87 1.27 -14.46
CA LYS A 32 20.26 2.71 -14.48
C LYS A 32 19.59 3.54 -13.39
N LEU A 33 19.48 3.00 -12.19
CA LEU A 33 18.92 3.65 -11.02
C LEU A 33 19.88 3.53 -9.84
N TRP A 34 19.80 4.49 -8.93
CA TRP A 34 20.32 4.33 -7.58
C TRP A 34 19.44 3.36 -6.79
N VAL A 35 20.04 2.54 -5.96
CA VAL A 35 19.35 1.55 -5.13
C VAL A 35 19.72 1.77 -3.67
N ALA A 36 18.76 2.16 -2.85
CA ALA A 36 18.90 2.24 -1.39
C ALA A 36 18.42 0.91 -0.79
N SER A 37 19.34 0.10 -0.26
CA SER A 37 19.06 -1.27 0.19
C SER A 37 19.20 -1.46 1.70
N SER A 38 20.07 -0.69 2.39
CA SER A 38 20.23 -0.76 3.86
C SER A 38 19.23 0.11 4.60
N ALA A 39 18.97 -0.19 5.86
CA ALA A 39 18.08 0.62 6.71
C ALA A 39 18.55 2.08 6.82
N ARG A 40 19.88 2.31 6.92
CA ARG A 40 20.49 3.64 6.98
C ARG A 40 20.22 4.43 5.71
N ALA A 41 20.51 3.86 4.55
CA ALA A 41 20.31 4.53 3.26
C ALA A 41 18.81 4.79 2.99
N VAL A 42 17.94 3.81 3.25
CA VAL A 42 16.48 3.96 3.13
C VAL A 42 15.96 5.09 4.00
N CYS A 43 16.38 5.15 5.27
CA CYS A 43 16.02 6.23 6.20
C CYS A 43 16.50 7.59 5.67
N ALA A 44 17.75 7.70 5.23
CA ALA A 44 18.34 8.93 4.72
C ALA A 44 17.57 9.45 3.48
N VAL A 45 17.28 8.56 2.50
CA VAL A 45 16.53 8.92 1.29
C VAL A 45 15.09 9.34 1.62
N LEU A 46 14.38 8.62 2.50
CA LEU A 46 13.00 8.95 2.85
C LEU A 46 12.87 10.25 3.64
N ALA A 47 13.89 10.63 4.40
CA ALA A 47 13.93 11.87 5.17
C ALA A 47 14.42 13.09 4.35
N HIS A 48 15.15 12.87 3.25
CA HIS A 48 15.83 13.94 2.52
C HIS A 48 14.86 14.87 1.81
N ALA A 49 15.05 16.18 1.96
CA ALA A 49 14.17 17.19 1.40
C ALA A 49 14.12 17.18 -0.13
N GLU A 50 15.24 16.91 -0.80
CA GLU A 50 15.33 16.88 -2.26
C GLU A 50 14.89 15.56 -2.89
N CYS A 51 14.53 14.53 -2.09
CA CYS A 51 13.98 13.28 -2.57
C CYS A 51 12.46 13.38 -2.70
N ARG A 52 11.99 13.75 -3.89
CA ARG A 52 10.56 13.92 -4.19
C ARG A 52 9.88 12.62 -4.56
N VAL A 53 8.55 12.58 -4.42
CA VAL A 53 7.74 11.39 -4.79
C VAL A 53 7.48 11.28 -6.28
N ARG A 54 7.61 12.41 -7.01
CA ARG A 54 7.46 12.48 -8.47
C ARG A 54 8.55 13.34 -9.10
N PRO A 55 8.91 13.11 -10.38
CA PRO A 55 9.78 14.02 -11.11
C PRO A 55 9.10 15.37 -11.30
N LEU A 56 9.85 16.46 -11.15
CA LEU A 56 9.32 17.83 -11.30
C LEU A 56 8.72 18.07 -12.67
N GLN A 57 9.32 17.48 -13.73
CA GLN A 57 8.91 17.66 -15.14
C GLN A 57 7.75 16.75 -15.53
N GLU A 58 7.44 15.72 -14.73
CA GLU A 58 6.36 14.77 -14.99
C GLU A 58 5.63 14.40 -13.69
N PRO A 59 4.91 15.38 -13.08
CA PRO A 59 4.15 15.13 -11.85
C PRO A 59 3.02 14.10 -12.06
N VAL A 60 2.44 14.06 -13.27
CA VAL A 60 1.45 13.07 -13.70
C VAL A 60 2.05 12.27 -14.87
N PRO A 61 1.96 10.92 -14.85
CA PRO A 61 2.44 10.11 -15.97
C PRO A 61 1.75 10.48 -17.28
N LYS A 62 2.52 10.61 -18.37
CA LYS A 62 2.01 11.03 -19.68
C LYS A 62 0.86 10.18 -20.18
N ALA A 63 0.88 8.87 -19.92
CA ALA A 63 -0.15 7.93 -20.36
C ALA A 63 -1.54 8.20 -19.78
N ILE A 64 -1.64 8.92 -18.66
CA ILE A 64 -2.93 9.24 -18.01
C ILE A 64 -3.20 10.75 -17.91
N ALA A 65 -2.26 11.60 -18.34
CA ALA A 65 -2.32 13.05 -18.11
C ALA A 65 -3.55 13.74 -18.73
N ALA A 66 -4.07 13.21 -19.82
CA ALA A 66 -5.17 13.82 -20.58
C ALA A 66 -6.58 13.38 -20.15
N GLY A 67 -6.76 12.77 -18.95
CA GLY A 67 -8.09 12.28 -18.54
C GLY A 67 -8.31 12.31 -17.04
N MET A 68 -9.53 11.89 -16.60
CA MET A 68 -9.94 11.99 -15.20
C MET A 68 -9.01 11.22 -14.25
N ALA A 69 -8.50 10.05 -14.63
CA ALA A 69 -7.53 9.33 -13.82
C ALA A 69 -6.26 10.15 -13.56
N GLY A 70 -5.78 10.92 -14.56
CA GLY A 70 -4.65 11.84 -14.40
C GLY A 70 -4.98 13.03 -13.50
N ASN A 71 -6.20 13.57 -13.60
CA ASN A 71 -6.66 14.65 -12.73
C ASN A 71 -6.68 14.20 -11.26
N VAL A 72 -7.27 13.03 -10.97
CA VAL A 72 -7.24 12.45 -9.62
C VAL A 72 -5.82 12.17 -9.17
N PHE A 73 -5.00 11.50 -10.01
CA PHE A 73 -3.61 11.18 -9.69
C PHE A 73 -2.80 12.42 -9.29
N GLY A 74 -2.96 13.52 -10.05
CA GLY A 74 -2.24 14.77 -9.83
C GLY A 74 -2.57 15.47 -8.52
N GLN A 75 -3.69 15.12 -7.89
CA GLN A 75 -4.15 15.69 -6.62
C GLN A 75 -3.93 14.74 -5.41
N LEU A 76 -3.53 13.48 -5.65
CA LEU A 76 -3.27 12.55 -4.55
C LEU A 76 -2.13 13.07 -3.67
N MET A 77 -2.35 13.23 -2.36
CA MET A 77 -1.33 13.69 -1.41
C MET A 77 -0.08 12.80 -1.41
N ARG A 78 -0.23 11.49 -1.70
CA ARG A 78 0.92 10.56 -1.78
C ARG A 78 1.80 10.81 -3.01
N MET A 79 1.28 11.47 -4.06
CA MET A 79 1.99 11.78 -5.30
C MET A 79 2.48 13.23 -5.36
N ASN A 80 2.32 13.96 -4.28
CA ASN A 80 2.72 15.36 -4.17
C ASN A 80 3.65 15.60 -2.99
N ASP A 81 4.39 16.70 -3.04
CA ASP A 81 5.22 17.25 -1.98
C ASP A 81 4.72 18.67 -1.61
N GLY A 82 5.22 19.23 -0.51
CA GLY A 82 4.85 20.57 -0.07
C GLY A 82 3.39 20.71 0.39
N GLU A 83 2.72 21.81 0.10
CA GLU A 83 1.35 22.09 0.52
C GLU A 83 0.34 21.08 -0.04
N ARG A 84 0.51 20.67 -1.30
CA ARG A 84 -0.36 19.68 -1.94
C ARG A 84 -0.36 18.32 -1.25
N GLN A 85 0.66 18.01 -0.47
CA GLN A 85 0.75 16.82 0.37
C GLN A 85 0.28 17.13 1.80
N ARG A 86 0.76 18.24 2.40
CA ARG A 86 0.53 18.54 3.81
C ARG A 86 -0.92 18.87 4.12
N CYS A 87 -1.57 19.66 3.26
CA CYS A 87 -2.93 20.14 3.49
C CYS A 87 -3.96 19.00 3.57
N PRO A 88 -4.09 18.12 2.55
CA PRO A 88 -5.00 16.97 2.66
C PRO A 88 -4.60 15.99 3.76
N ARG A 89 -3.29 15.80 3.99
CA ARG A 89 -2.80 14.92 5.06
C ARG A 89 -3.23 15.42 6.45
N ALA A 90 -3.13 16.72 6.71
CA ALA A 90 -3.51 17.32 7.99
C ALA A 90 -5.01 17.15 8.31
N ALA A 91 -5.85 17.06 7.27
CA ALA A 91 -7.27 16.77 7.44
C ALA A 91 -7.56 15.28 7.63
N ILE A 92 -6.95 14.42 6.81
CA ILE A 92 -7.27 12.99 6.73
C ILE A 92 -6.65 12.21 7.90
N GLU A 93 -5.36 12.38 8.18
CA GLU A 93 -4.64 11.54 9.15
C GLU A 93 -5.25 11.58 10.57
N PRO A 94 -5.55 12.74 11.17
CA PRO A 94 -6.19 12.78 12.50
C PRO A 94 -7.63 12.22 12.49
N SER A 95 -8.32 12.34 11.35
CA SER A 95 -9.69 11.84 11.22
C SER A 95 -9.73 10.31 11.17
N LEU A 96 -8.74 9.65 10.51
CA LEU A 96 -8.62 8.20 10.50
C LEU A 96 -8.36 7.61 11.90
N GLN A 97 -7.77 8.37 12.82
CA GLN A 97 -7.54 7.94 14.21
C GLN A 97 -8.82 7.86 15.06
N LEU A 98 -9.94 8.42 14.56
CA LEU A 98 -11.24 8.35 15.23
C LEU A 98 -12.00 7.05 14.97
N ILE A 99 -11.48 6.22 14.04
CA ILE A 99 -12.12 4.95 13.66
C ILE A 99 -11.87 3.92 14.76
N ASP A 100 -12.97 3.31 15.23
CA ASP A 100 -12.93 2.26 16.23
C ASP A 100 -12.71 0.88 15.61
N ASP A 101 -11.82 0.08 16.20
CA ASP A 101 -11.51 -1.29 15.76
C ASP A 101 -12.71 -2.23 15.83
N ASP A 102 -13.62 -2.06 16.80
CA ASP A 102 -14.86 -2.84 16.90
C ASP A 102 -15.79 -2.57 15.72
N GLN A 103 -15.88 -1.31 15.30
CA GLN A 103 -16.61 -0.92 14.09
C GLN A 103 -16.00 -1.59 12.85
N VAL A 104 -14.69 -1.59 12.71
CA VAL A 104 -14.01 -2.25 11.59
C VAL A 104 -14.29 -3.76 11.60
N ARG A 105 -14.18 -4.43 12.76
CA ARG A 105 -14.50 -5.86 12.90
C ARG A 105 -15.92 -6.19 12.48
N ALA A 106 -16.90 -5.42 12.96
CA ALA A 106 -18.31 -5.60 12.59
C ALA A 106 -18.55 -5.43 11.09
N LEU A 107 -17.89 -4.44 10.46
CA LEU A 107 -18.00 -4.20 9.02
C LEU A 107 -17.36 -5.30 8.19
N VAL A 108 -16.27 -5.90 8.62
CA VAL A 108 -15.63 -7.05 7.96
C VAL A 108 -16.52 -8.27 8.08
N ALA A 109 -16.95 -8.65 9.28
CA ALA A 109 -17.79 -9.83 9.53
C ALA A 109 -19.10 -9.79 8.72
N ALA A 110 -19.73 -8.62 8.58
CA ALA A 110 -20.96 -8.45 7.81
C ALA A 110 -20.81 -8.64 6.30
N ARG A 111 -19.58 -8.65 5.76
CA ARG A 111 -19.31 -8.67 4.31
C ARG A 111 -18.57 -9.89 3.81
N LEU A 112 -17.84 -10.54 4.69
CA LEU A 112 -16.87 -11.53 4.27
C LEU A 112 -17.51 -12.89 4.09
N MET A 113 -17.38 -13.47 2.89
CA MET A 113 -17.74 -14.86 2.58
C MET A 113 -16.59 -15.49 1.78
N THR A 114 -15.96 -16.52 2.34
CA THR A 114 -14.77 -17.17 1.80
C THR A 114 -14.95 -18.67 1.63
N ALA A 115 -15.85 -19.06 0.72
CA ALA A 115 -16.05 -20.50 0.46
C ALA A 115 -14.96 -21.09 -0.45
N ASP A 116 -14.34 -20.27 -1.30
CA ASP A 116 -13.39 -20.68 -2.35
C ASP A 116 -12.34 -19.60 -2.65
N ALA A 117 -11.51 -19.84 -3.65
CA ALA A 117 -10.46 -18.89 -4.07
C ALA A 117 -11.00 -17.56 -4.60
N ASP A 118 -12.17 -17.53 -5.25
CA ASP A 118 -12.82 -16.30 -5.70
C ASP A 118 -13.34 -15.49 -4.52
N GLY A 119 -13.97 -16.14 -3.56
CA GLY A 119 -14.37 -15.54 -2.27
C GLY A 119 -13.17 -14.96 -1.54
N LEU A 120 -12.05 -15.69 -1.50
CA LEU A 120 -10.80 -15.21 -0.90
C LEU A 120 -10.24 -13.99 -1.63
N TYR A 121 -10.24 -13.99 -2.97
CA TYR A 121 -9.86 -12.80 -3.76
C TYR A 121 -10.73 -11.58 -3.39
N LYS A 122 -12.05 -11.76 -3.35
CA LYS A 122 -12.99 -10.70 -2.98
C LYS A 122 -12.73 -10.20 -1.56
N ALA A 123 -12.50 -11.11 -0.61
CA ALA A 123 -12.17 -10.79 0.77
C ALA A 123 -10.89 -9.96 0.90
N MET A 124 -9.85 -10.28 0.13
CA MET A 124 -8.56 -9.61 0.18
C MET A 124 -8.57 -8.24 -0.52
N PHE A 125 -9.16 -8.14 -1.70
CA PHE A 125 -9.07 -6.93 -2.53
C PHE A 125 -10.28 -6.01 -2.37
N ARG A 126 -11.51 -6.54 -2.50
CA ARG A 126 -12.74 -5.74 -2.51
C ARG A 126 -13.28 -5.46 -1.11
N GLY A 127 -13.14 -6.42 -0.19
CA GLY A 127 -13.59 -6.29 1.19
C GLY A 127 -13.02 -5.06 1.90
N PRO A 128 -11.70 -4.87 1.93
CA PRO A 128 -11.07 -3.68 2.53
C PRO A 128 -11.58 -2.35 1.97
N VAL A 129 -11.72 -2.25 0.65
CA VAL A 129 -12.27 -1.05 -0.01
C VAL A 129 -13.73 -0.81 0.40
N GLY A 130 -14.53 -1.89 0.46
CA GLY A 130 -15.92 -1.82 0.91
C GLY A 130 -16.05 -1.36 2.37
N VAL A 131 -15.11 -1.75 3.25
CA VAL A 131 -15.04 -1.24 4.63
C VAL A 131 -14.76 0.26 4.63
N VAL A 132 -13.73 0.71 3.92
CA VAL A 132 -13.39 2.14 3.80
C VAL A 132 -14.58 2.95 3.24
N ALA A 133 -15.20 2.47 2.17
CA ALA A 133 -16.37 3.13 1.57
C ALA A 133 -17.52 3.30 2.58
N THR A 134 -17.78 2.27 3.40
CA THR A 134 -18.83 2.37 4.42
C THR A 134 -18.47 3.30 5.57
N LEU A 135 -17.21 3.30 6.01
CA LEU A 135 -16.72 4.27 7.00
C LEU A 135 -16.88 5.72 6.50
N LEU A 136 -16.71 5.95 5.21
CA LEU A 136 -16.95 7.25 4.58
C LEU A 136 -18.44 7.61 4.47
N GLY A 137 -19.36 6.65 4.60
CA GLY A 137 -20.81 6.89 4.63
C GLY A 137 -21.59 6.28 3.46
N PHE A 138 -20.94 5.55 2.57
CA PHE A 138 -21.62 4.84 1.49
C PHE A 138 -22.44 3.65 1.99
N THR A 139 -23.59 3.42 1.37
CA THR A 139 -24.39 2.21 1.61
C THR A 139 -23.64 0.95 1.16
N PRO A 140 -24.01 -0.24 1.67
CA PRO A 140 -23.38 -1.49 1.24
C PRO A 140 -23.43 -1.74 -0.29
N ALA A 141 -24.48 -1.31 -0.96
CA ALA A 141 -24.62 -1.41 -2.42
C ALA A 141 -23.63 -0.50 -3.15
N GLN A 142 -23.54 0.77 -2.75
CA GLN A 142 -22.57 1.71 -3.29
C GLN A 142 -21.13 1.28 -2.99
N GLY A 143 -20.86 0.76 -1.78
CA GLY A 143 -19.55 0.24 -1.40
C GLY A 143 -19.08 -0.91 -2.30
N ARG A 144 -19.99 -1.77 -2.79
CA ARG A 144 -19.66 -2.79 -3.79
C ARG A 144 -19.28 -2.16 -5.13
N ALA A 145 -20.07 -1.22 -5.63
CA ALA A 145 -19.77 -0.51 -6.87
C ALA A 145 -18.43 0.24 -6.79
N ILE A 146 -18.19 0.95 -5.69
CA ILE A 146 -16.91 1.65 -5.45
C ILE A 146 -15.73 0.68 -5.42
N SER A 147 -15.89 -0.52 -4.84
CA SER A 147 -14.82 -1.52 -4.82
C SER A 147 -14.49 -2.06 -6.22
N GLU A 148 -15.49 -2.20 -7.09
CA GLU A 148 -15.30 -2.60 -8.49
C GLU A 148 -14.65 -1.50 -9.31
N LEU A 149 -15.16 -0.28 -9.22
CA LEU A 149 -14.56 0.89 -9.87
C LEU A 149 -13.13 1.16 -9.39
N THR A 150 -12.85 0.93 -8.11
CA THR A 150 -11.48 1.06 -7.56
C THR A 150 -10.54 0.03 -8.19
N ALA A 151 -10.99 -1.20 -8.44
CA ALA A 151 -10.19 -2.21 -9.11
C ALA A 151 -9.77 -1.79 -10.53
N ASP A 152 -10.67 -1.12 -11.27
CA ASP A 152 -10.35 -0.57 -12.58
C ASP A 152 -9.46 0.68 -12.46
N PHE A 153 -9.77 1.57 -11.52
CA PHE A 153 -9.01 2.81 -11.32
C PHE A 153 -7.54 2.56 -10.98
N VAL A 154 -7.22 1.55 -10.16
CA VAL A 154 -5.82 1.31 -9.74
C VAL A 154 -4.88 0.95 -10.90
N ALA A 155 -5.42 0.59 -12.08
CA ALA A 155 -4.63 0.38 -13.28
C ALA A 155 -3.81 1.63 -13.65
N CYS A 156 -4.34 2.85 -13.44
CA CYS A 156 -3.59 4.09 -13.70
C CYS A 156 -2.36 4.30 -12.79
N LEU A 157 -2.27 3.56 -11.69
CA LEU A 157 -1.15 3.62 -10.74
C LEU A 157 0.00 2.67 -11.13
N SER A 158 -0.23 1.77 -12.09
CA SER A 158 0.72 0.77 -12.55
C SER A 158 1.31 1.11 -13.92
N PRO A 159 2.63 1.18 -14.08
CA PRO A 159 3.24 1.36 -15.39
C PRO A 159 3.20 0.08 -16.27
N LEU A 160 2.64 -1.02 -15.75
CA LEU A 160 2.45 -2.27 -16.51
C LEU A 160 1.09 -2.33 -17.22
N SER A 161 0.23 -1.35 -17.02
CA SER A 161 -1.11 -1.32 -17.60
C SER A 161 -1.09 -1.00 -19.08
N ASN A 162 -1.96 -1.69 -19.83
CA ASN A 162 -2.16 -1.45 -21.26
C ASN A 162 -3.24 -0.36 -21.50
N ASP A 163 -3.42 0.06 -22.76
CA ASP A 163 -4.33 1.13 -23.13
C ASP A 163 -5.79 0.85 -22.75
N LEU A 164 -6.25 -0.41 -22.84
CA LEU A 164 -7.61 -0.79 -22.44
C LEU A 164 -7.82 -0.62 -20.94
N GLN A 165 -6.82 -1.03 -20.14
CA GLN A 165 -6.84 -0.85 -18.68
C GLN A 165 -6.79 0.64 -18.30
N LEU A 166 -6.02 1.45 -19.03
CA LEU A 166 -5.96 2.89 -18.78
C LEU A 166 -7.27 3.57 -19.18
N ALA A 167 -7.92 3.16 -20.29
CA ALA A 167 -9.23 3.65 -20.66
C ALA A 167 -10.30 3.31 -19.60
N ALA A 168 -10.30 2.07 -19.09
CA ALA A 168 -11.16 1.66 -18.00
C ALA A 168 -10.90 2.48 -16.72
N ALA A 169 -9.63 2.76 -16.41
CA ALA A 169 -9.27 3.59 -15.27
C ALA A 169 -9.78 5.04 -15.37
N HIS A 170 -9.77 5.63 -16.57
CA HIS A 170 -10.36 6.96 -16.79
C HIS A 170 -11.88 6.94 -16.56
N ALA A 171 -12.59 5.95 -17.11
CA ALA A 171 -14.04 5.81 -16.92
C ALA A 171 -14.40 5.55 -15.45
N ALA A 172 -13.62 4.71 -14.75
CA ALA A 172 -13.80 4.45 -13.33
C ALA A 172 -13.54 5.70 -12.47
N ALA A 173 -12.52 6.49 -12.79
CA ALA A 173 -12.23 7.74 -12.10
C ALA A 173 -13.40 8.74 -12.20
N GLU A 174 -14.03 8.85 -13.38
CA GLU A 174 -15.19 9.71 -13.59
C GLU A 174 -16.39 9.26 -12.74
N GLN A 175 -16.68 7.96 -12.72
CA GLN A 175 -17.78 7.41 -11.92
C GLN A 175 -17.50 7.53 -10.42
N LEU A 176 -16.27 7.23 -9.97
CA LEU A 176 -15.88 7.42 -8.56
C LEU A 176 -16.05 8.88 -8.14
N ARG A 177 -15.60 9.82 -8.97
CA ARG A 177 -15.81 11.24 -8.73
C ARG A 177 -17.28 11.57 -8.54
N GLY A 178 -18.18 11.05 -9.41
CA GLY A 178 -19.64 11.22 -9.29
C GLY A 178 -20.17 10.73 -7.94
N TYR A 179 -19.80 9.51 -7.52
CA TYR A 179 -20.20 8.97 -6.22
C TYR A 179 -19.77 9.86 -5.06
N PHE A 180 -18.55 10.40 -5.08
CA PHE A 180 -18.06 11.26 -4.01
C PHE A 180 -18.70 12.66 -4.01
N ILE A 181 -19.04 13.23 -5.18
CA ILE A 181 -19.83 14.46 -5.25
C ILE A 181 -21.20 14.26 -4.61
N GLU A 182 -21.90 13.18 -4.95
CA GLU A 182 -23.20 12.85 -4.35
C GLU A 182 -23.09 12.65 -2.84
N LEU A 183 -22.04 11.97 -2.37
CA LEU A 183 -21.80 11.75 -0.95
C LEU A 183 -21.56 13.06 -0.19
N LEU A 184 -20.84 14.01 -0.77
CA LEU A 184 -20.54 15.32 -0.16
C LEU A 184 -21.76 16.25 -0.13
N ALA A 185 -22.74 16.06 -1.02
CA ALA A 185 -23.98 16.85 -1.06
C ALA A 185 -24.97 16.51 0.07
N GLU A 186 -24.84 15.32 0.70
CA GLU A 186 -25.70 14.86 1.80
C GLU A 186 -24.96 14.91 3.16
N PRO A 187 -25.67 14.82 4.32
CA PRO A 187 -25.01 14.77 5.62
C PRO A 187 -24.17 13.51 5.76
N PRO A 188 -22.85 13.61 5.70
CA PRO A 188 -21.97 12.45 5.64
C PRO A 188 -21.77 11.79 7.00
N SER A 189 -21.04 10.68 6.99
CA SER A 189 -20.54 10.01 8.20
C SER A 189 -19.70 10.98 9.07
N ASP A 190 -19.53 10.63 10.35
CA ASP A 190 -18.73 11.44 11.26
C ASP A 190 -17.27 11.53 10.82
N LEU A 191 -16.75 10.46 10.19
CA LEU A 191 -15.41 10.49 9.57
C LEU A 191 -15.32 11.56 8.48
N LEU A 192 -16.28 11.59 7.55
CA LEU A 192 -16.25 12.55 6.45
C LEU A 192 -16.49 13.99 6.92
N LYS A 193 -17.35 14.20 7.93
CA LYS A 193 -17.50 15.49 8.60
C LYS A 193 -16.19 15.95 9.21
N ALA A 194 -15.49 15.07 9.93
CA ALA A 194 -14.22 15.38 10.56
C ALA A 194 -13.13 15.74 9.55
N ILE A 195 -13.10 15.07 8.40
CA ILE A 195 -12.18 15.40 7.29
C ILE A 195 -12.54 16.77 6.71
N GLY A 196 -13.81 17.01 6.35
CA GLY A 196 -14.27 18.25 5.75
C GLY A 196 -14.04 19.48 6.62
N GLN A 197 -14.22 19.36 7.94
CA GLN A 197 -13.96 20.45 8.91
C GLN A 197 -12.47 20.85 9.01
N ARG A 198 -11.56 19.94 8.65
CA ARG A 198 -10.11 20.15 8.74
C ARG A 198 -9.46 20.48 7.42
N LEU A 199 -10.15 20.27 6.31
CA LEU A 199 -9.58 20.51 5.00
C LEU A 199 -9.59 22.00 4.68
N ASP A 200 -8.41 22.57 4.53
CA ASP A 200 -8.19 23.88 3.93
C ASP A 200 -7.82 23.66 2.46
N GLY A 201 -8.83 23.51 1.61
CA GLY A 201 -8.62 23.18 0.19
C GLY A 201 -9.94 23.08 -0.58
N ASP A 202 -9.81 22.88 -1.90
CA ASP A 202 -10.97 22.73 -2.77
C ASP A 202 -11.59 21.32 -2.70
N GLU A 203 -12.83 21.22 -3.12
CA GLU A 203 -13.61 19.97 -3.15
C GLU A 203 -12.96 18.90 -4.06
N GLU A 204 -12.36 19.29 -5.16
CA GLU A 204 -11.68 18.36 -6.08
C GLU A 204 -10.48 17.69 -5.43
N THR A 205 -9.70 18.45 -4.64
CA THR A 205 -8.60 17.90 -3.84
C THR A 205 -9.13 16.91 -2.78
N LEU A 206 -10.26 17.23 -2.14
CA LEU A 206 -10.90 16.33 -1.20
C LEU A 206 -11.31 15.02 -1.89
N ILE A 207 -12.09 15.11 -2.95
CA ILE A 207 -12.58 13.96 -3.72
C ILE A 207 -11.43 13.08 -4.18
N ALA A 208 -10.39 13.66 -4.77
CA ALA A 208 -9.22 12.90 -5.21
C ALA A 208 -8.57 12.11 -4.08
N ASN A 209 -8.45 12.69 -2.89
CA ASN A 209 -7.84 12.01 -1.75
C ASN A 209 -8.78 11.00 -1.07
N LEU A 210 -10.10 11.17 -1.14
CA LEU A 210 -11.08 10.14 -0.75
C LEU A 210 -11.04 8.93 -1.71
N ILE A 211 -10.95 9.15 -3.03
CA ILE A 211 -10.65 8.10 -4.01
C ILE A 211 -9.28 7.48 -3.70
N GLY A 212 -8.33 8.30 -3.26
CA GLY A 212 -7.00 7.87 -2.79
C GLY A 212 -7.08 6.90 -1.62
N LEU A 213 -7.95 7.10 -0.63
CA LEU A 213 -8.15 6.18 0.49
C LEU A 213 -8.61 4.80 -0.03
N CYS A 214 -9.57 4.76 -0.94
CA CYS A 214 -10.05 3.52 -1.55
C CYS A 214 -8.95 2.81 -2.36
N SER A 215 -8.31 3.54 -3.27
CA SER A 215 -7.34 2.96 -4.22
C SER A 215 -6.05 2.49 -3.55
N GLN A 216 -5.58 3.17 -2.51
CA GLN A 216 -4.39 2.78 -1.77
C GLN A 216 -4.64 1.60 -0.82
N THR A 217 -5.90 1.38 -0.42
CA THR A 217 -6.31 0.21 0.36
C THR A 217 -6.33 -1.05 -0.49
N PHE A 218 -6.66 -0.97 -1.78
CA PHE A 218 -6.95 -2.10 -2.65
C PHE A 218 -5.82 -3.14 -2.71
N GLU A 219 -4.62 -2.77 -3.12
CA GLU A 219 -3.50 -3.71 -3.30
C GLU A 219 -2.66 -3.90 -2.04
N ALA A 220 -2.37 -2.82 -1.32
CA ALA A 220 -1.47 -2.88 -0.18
C ALA A 220 -2.05 -3.71 0.97
N THR A 221 -3.36 -3.56 1.25
CA THR A 221 -4.05 -4.33 2.28
C THR A 221 -4.27 -5.77 1.82
N ALA A 222 -4.61 -6.00 0.54
CA ALA A 222 -4.71 -7.36 0.00
C ALA A 222 -3.39 -8.13 0.14
N GLY A 223 -2.26 -7.49 -0.16
CA GLY A 223 -0.94 -8.09 0.03
C GLY A 223 -0.61 -8.39 1.50
N LEU A 224 -0.98 -7.50 2.42
CA LEU A 224 -0.79 -7.72 3.85
C LEU A 224 -1.60 -8.91 4.37
N ILE A 225 -2.89 -8.99 4.01
CA ILE A 225 -3.76 -10.12 4.33
C ILE A 225 -3.18 -11.41 3.74
N GLY A 226 -2.86 -11.42 2.45
CA GLY A 226 -2.36 -12.59 1.77
C GLY A 226 -1.02 -13.10 2.32
N ASN A 227 -0.08 -12.20 2.63
CA ASN A 227 1.20 -12.59 3.24
C ASN A 227 1.02 -13.10 4.67
N ALA A 228 0.02 -12.61 5.42
CA ALA A 228 -0.36 -13.17 6.71
C ALA A 228 -0.91 -14.61 6.57
N LEU A 229 -1.77 -14.87 5.57
CA LEU A 229 -2.27 -16.22 5.28
C LEU A 229 -1.15 -17.18 4.87
N ILE A 230 -0.14 -16.70 4.11
CA ILE A 230 1.06 -17.49 3.78
C ILE A 230 1.86 -17.81 5.04
N ALA A 231 2.05 -16.84 5.94
CA ALA A 231 2.74 -17.08 7.21
C ALA A 231 2.01 -18.15 8.06
N LEU A 232 0.70 -18.05 8.19
CA LEU A 232 -0.16 -18.99 8.88
C LEU A 232 -0.18 -20.39 8.22
N ARG A 233 -0.08 -20.46 6.90
CA ARG A 233 0.03 -21.72 6.17
C ARG A 233 1.37 -22.41 6.43
N ARG A 234 2.46 -21.63 6.48
CA ARG A 234 3.83 -22.14 6.74
C ARG A 234 4.03 -22.54 8.20
N GLN A 235 3.39 -21.82 9.12
CA GLN A 235 3.51 -21.99 10.57
C GLN A 235 2.08 -22.04 11.19
N PRO A 236 1.39 -23.20 11.14
CA PRO A 236 -0.01 -23.32 11.60
C PRO A 236 -0.20 -23.00 13.09
N GLU A 237 0.84 -23.15 13.90
CA GLU A 237 0.86 -22.80 15.33
C GLU A 237 0.59 -21.33 15.60
N LEU A 238 0.88 -20.43 14.64
CA LEU A 238 0.63 -19.00 14.74
C LEU A 238 -0.87 -18.64 14.73
N ARG A 239 -1.75 -19.61 14.43
CA ARG A 239 -3.21 -19.41 14.38
C ARG A 239 -3.79 -18.89 15.70
N ASN A 240 -3.18 -19.27 16.83
CA ASN A 240 -3.59 -18.85 18.17
C ASN A 240 -2.84 -17.60 18.69
N ALA A 241 -1.97 -17.02 17.88
CA ALA A 241 -1.21 -15.85 18.28
C ALA A 241 -2.06 -14.57 18.24
N SER A 242 -1.55 -13.50 18.89
CA SER A 242 -2.10 -12.16 18.71
C SER A 242 -2.03 -11.76 17.23
N MET A 243 -3.15 -11.31 16.68
CA MET A 243 -3.22 -10.86 15.29
C MET A 243 -2.34 -9.62 15.07
N ASP A 244 -2.25 -8.74 16.05
CA ASP A 244 -1.39 -7.56 15.99
C ASP A 244 0.09 -7.95 15.93
N ALA A 245 0.52 -8.92 16.75
CA ALA A 245 1.89 -9.43 16.73
C ALA A 245 2.21 -10.12 15.41
N LEU A 246 1.27 -10.91 14.87
CA LEU A 246 1.40 -11.56 13.57
C LEU A 246 1.57 -10.53 12.45
N LEU A 247 0.65 -9.58 12.33
CA LEU A 247 0.69 -8.56 11.26
C LEU A 247 1.90 -7.64 11.40
N ALA A 248 2.29 -7.31 12.63
CA ALA A 248 3.50 -6.53 12.87
C ALA A 248 4.77 -7.27 12.39
N GLU A 249 4.84 -8.60 12.53
CA GLU A 249 5.97 -9.35 12.01
C GLU A 249 5.85 -9.62 10.50
N VAL A 250 4.65 -9.88 9.98
CA VAL A 250 4.42 -10.03 8.53
C VAL A 250 4.86 -8.79 7.77
N GLN A 251 4.46 -7.59 8.20
CA GLN A 251 4.86 -6.34 7.54
C GLN A 251 6.37 -6.08 7.58
N ARG A 252 7.09 -6.62 8.56
CA ARG A 252 8.54 -6.58 8.60
C ARG A 252 9.17 -7.65 7.72
N PHE A 253 8.69 -8.89 7.85
CA PHE A 253 9.32 -10.09 7.29
C PHE A 253 9.02 -10.27 5.80
N ASP A 254 7.77 -10.11 5.39
CA ASP A 254 7.34 -10.25 4.00
C ASP A 254 6.28 -9.18 3.63
N PRO A 255 6.70 -7.89 3.55
CA PRO A 255 5.77 -6.78 3.34
C PRO A 255 5.10 -6.82 1.98
N SER A 256 3.85 -6.34 1.93
CA SER A 256 3.11 -6.18 0.67
C SER A 256 3.73 -5.13 -0.25
N VAL A 257 4.29 -4.05 0.32
CA VAL A 257 5.00 -3.02 -0.43
C VAL A 257 6.50 -3.24 -0.27
N GLN A 258 7.14 -3.71 -1.34
CA GLN A 258 8.55 -4.09 -1.34
C GLN A 258 9.51 -2.91 -1.54
N ASN A 259 9.08 -1.95 -2.36
CA ASN A 259 9.90 -0.79 -2.69
C ASN A 259 9.06 0.44 -3.02
N THR A 260 9.71 1.58 -3.06
CA THR A 260 9.17 2.84 -3.58
C THR A 260 10.25 3.57 -4.36
N ARG A 261 9.88 4.67 -5.04
CA ARG A 261 10.84 5.50 -5.77
C ARG A 261 10.92 6.89 -5.17
N ARG A 262 12.10 7.50 -5.34
CA ARG A 262 12.31 8.93 -5.09
C ARG A 262 13.05 9.53 -6.29
N PHE A 263 12.77 10.79 -6.54
CA PHE A 263 13.32 11.56 -7.64
C PHE A 263 14.10 12.74 -7.04
N VAL A 264 15.36 12.86 -7.40
CA VAL A 264 16.25 13.93 -6.91
C VAL A 264 15.87 15.25 -7.58
N ALA A 265 15.36 16.19 -6.81
CA ALA A 265 14.90 17.48 -7.34
C ALA A 265 16.06 18.46 -7.59
N GLN A 266 17.06 18.45 -6.71
CA GLN A 266 18.29 19.25 -6.81
C GLN A 266 19.46 18.37 -6.39
N SER A 267 20.65 18.63 -6.98
CA SER A 267 21.87 17.89 -6.62
C SER A 267 22.13 17.98 -5.12
N CYS A 268 22.38 16.83 -4.50
CA CYS A 268 22.54 16.72 -3.06
C CYS A 268 23.46 15.57 -2.68
N GLU A 269 23.80 15.47 -1.42
CA GLU A 269 24.55 14.35 -0.86
C GLU A 269 23.69 13.54 0.10
N ILE A 270 23.61 12.22 -0.09
CA ILE A 270 22.83 11.31 0.74
C ILE A 270 23.74 10.13 1.11
N ASP A 271 23.90 9.89 2.40
CA ASP A 271 24.68 8.75 2.92
C ASP A 271 26.13 8.72 2.36
N GLY A 272 26.74 9.90 2.17
CA GLY A 272 28.08 10.06 1.60
C GLY A 272 28.15 9.91 0.07
N VAL A 273 27.02 9.79 -0.61
CA VAL A 273 26.94 9.66 -2.06
C VAL A 273 26.37 10.94 -2.67
N ARG A 274 27.08 11.52 -3.64
CA ARG A 274 26.59 12.67 -4.41
C ARG A 274 25.62 12.19 -5.49
N LEU A 275 24.46 12.83 -5.52
CA LEU A 275 23.38 12.58 -6.47
C LEU A 275 23.09 13.85 -7.27
N GLU A 276 22.81 13.71 -8.55
CA GLU A 276 22.49 14.84 -9.42
C GLU A 276 20.97 14.99 -9.64
N ALA A 277 20.55 16.22 -9.93
CA ALA A 277 19.15 16.51 -10.22
C ALA A 277 18.62 15.65 -11.38
N GLY A 278 17.43 15.08 -11.22
CA GLY A 278 16.81 14.20 -12.19
C GLY A 278 17.12 12.71 -12.00
N GLU A 279 18.09 12.36 -11.16
CA GLU A 279 18.35 10.96 -10.84
C GLU A 279 17.21 10.32 -10.04
N VAL A 280 17.08 9.00 -10.17
CA VAL A 280 16.00 8.23 -9.55
C VAL A 280 16.59 7.21 -8.59
N ILE A 281 15.99 7.12 -7.42
CA ILE A 281 16.38 6.19 -6.36
C ILE A 281 15.27 5.15 -6.18
N LEU A 282 15.59 3.88 -6.36
CA LEU A 282 14.76 2.76 -5.93
C LEU A 282 15.03 2.48 -4.45
N VAL A 283 14.02 2.64 -3.62
CA VAL A 283 14.12 2.51 -2.16
C VAL A 283 13.56 1.15 -1.76
N LEU A 284 14.42 0.20 -1.40
CA LEU A 284 14.05 -1.18 -1.07
C LEU A 284 13.62 -1.30 0.39
N LEU A 285 12.33 -1.03 0.67
CA LEU A 285 11.74 -1.08 2.01
C LEU A 285 11.86 -2.47 2.64
N ALA A 286 11.56 -3.52 1.86
CA ALA A 286 11.65 -4.91 2.29
C ALA A 286 13.07 -5.34 2.62
N SER A 287 14.05 -4.84 1.87
CA SER A 287 15.46 -5.06 2.17
C SER A 287 15.85 -4.44 3.52
N ALA A 288 15.50 -3.17 3.72
CA ALA A 288 15.79 -2.44 4.96
C ALA A 288 15.11 -3.07 6.19
N ASN A 289 13.91 -3.63 6.04
CA ASN A 289 13.23 -4.35 7.11
C ASN A 289 13.99 -5.58 7.62
N ARG A 290 14.82 -6.18 6.78
CA ARG A 290 15.69 -7.31 7.11
C ARG A 290 17.17 -6.92 7.26
N ASP A 291 17.43 -5.66 7.55
CA ASP A 291 18.78 -5.21 7.91
C ASP A 291 19.11 -5.65 9.35
N PRO A 292 20.19 -6.41 9.57
CA PRO A 292 20.59 -6.86 10.91
C PRO A 292 20.95 -5.71 11.86
N LEU A 293 21.33 -4.54 11.34
CA LEU A 293 21.56 -3.34 12.13
C LEU A 293 20.25 -2.70 12.66
N LEU A 294 19.13 -3.02 12.03
CA LEU A 294 17.81 -2.53 12.44
C LEU A 294 17.02 -3.55 13.26
N ASN A 295 17.07 -4.81 12.84
CA ASN A 295 16.35 -5.92 13.45
C ASN A 295 17.32 -7.10 13.66
N ALA A 296 17.62 -7.45 14.91
CA ALA A 296 18.45 -8.62 15.22
C ALA A 296 17.81 -9.91 14.65
N GLU A 297 18.60 -10.87 14.21
CA GLU A 297 18.15 -12.12 13.58
C GLU A 297 17.06 -11.88 12.51
N PRO A 298 17.33 -11.04 11.49
CA PRO A 298 16.28 -10.51 10.59
C PRO A 298 15.60 -11.60 9.76
N GLU A 299 16.24 -12.74 9.56
CA GLU A 299 15.73 -13.88 8.78
C GLU A 299 14.82 -14.81 9.59
N ARG A 300 14.65 -14.57 10.89
CA ARG A 300 13.70 -15.30 11.74
C ARG A 300 12.37 -14.56 11.84
N PHE A 301 11.27 -15.31 11.73
CA PHE A 301 9.93 -14.80 11.97
C PHE A 301 9.64 -14.90 13.48
N LEU A 302 9.62 -13.78 14.19
CA LEU A 302 9.50 -13.72 15.66
C LEU A 302 8.37 -12.78 16.07
N LEU A 303 7.32 -13.30 16.70
CA LEU A 303 6.17 -12.51 17.16
C LEU A 303 6.49 -11.57 18.32
N ASP A 304 7.43 -11.95 19.15
CA ASP A 304 7.89 -11.23 20.33
C ASP A 304 9.18 -10.42 20.09
N ARG A 305 9.48 -10.12 18.81
CA ARG A 305 10.69 -9.38 18.43
C ARG A 305 10.80 -8.06 19.20
N PRO A 306 11.88 -7.89 20.02
CA PRO A 306 12.10 -6.64 20.73
C PRO A 306 12.47 -5.52 19.75
N ASN A 307 11.99 -4.30 20.02
CA ASN A 307 12.32 -3.10 19.22
C ASN A 307 12.10 -3.25 17.71
N ARG A 308 11.07 -4.03 17.33
CA ARG A 308 10.73 -4.25 15.90
C ARG A 308 10.63 -2.93 15.15
N ARG A 309 11.33 -2.84 14.03
CA ARG A 309 11.30 -1.68 13.13
C ARG A 309 10.89 -2.13 11.73
N SER A 310 10.10 -1.28 11.04
CA SER A 310 9.65 -1.56 9.67
C SER A 310 9.48 -0.28 8.87
N PHE A 311 9.83 -0.33 7.59
CA PHE A 311 9.58 0.73 6.61
C PHE A 311 8.37 0.43 5.71
N SER A 312 7.59 -0.62 5.97
CA SER A 312 6.50 -1.08 5.10
C SER A 312 5.39 -0.07 4.90
N PHE A 313 5.17 0.79 5.88
CA PHE A 313 4.28 1.94 5.78
C PHE A 313 5.03 3.25 5.49
N GLY A 314 6.26 3.17 5.01
CA GLY A 314 7.11 4.33 4.78
C GLY A 314 7.66 4.93 6.08
N SER A 315 8.25 6.11 5.96
CA SER A 315 8.81 6.89 7.07
C SER A 315 8.79 8.38 6.74
N GLY A 316 8.82 9.23 7.78
CA GLY A 316 8.86 10.69 7.63
C GLY A 316 7.59 11.27 7.03
N ARG A 317 7.74 12.34 6.24
CA ARG A 317 6.62 13.14 5.71
C ARG A 317 5.61 12.34 4.86
N HIS A 318 6.05 11.25 4.23
CA HIS A 318 5.21 10.35 3.43
C HIS A 318 4.89 9.02 4.12
N GLN A 319 5.05 8.93 5.44
CA GLN A 319 4.56 7.77 6.20
C GLN A 319 3.05 7.60 5.95
N CYS A 320 2.59 6.35 5.85
CA CYS A 320 1.18 6.05 5.58
C CYS A 320 0.27 6.60 6.69
N PRO A 321 -0.67 7.50 6.38
CA PRO A 321 -1.61 8.03 7.38
C PRO A 321 -2.68 7.00 7.78
N GLY A 322 -2.95 6.02 6.92
CA GLY A 322 -3.93 4.95 7.14
C GLY A 322 -3.35 3.66 7.74
N GLN A 323 -2.14 3.69 8.32
CA GLN A 323 -1.48 2.48 8.83
C GLN A 323 -2.34 1.74 9.85
N ALA A 324 -2.89 2.43 10.85
CA ALA A 324 -3.72 1.82 11.88
C ALA A 324 -4.97 1.16 11.26
N LEU A 325 -5.68 1.88 10.40
CA LEU A 325 -6.87 1.37 9.71
C LEU A 325 -6.55 0.16 8.84
N ALA A 326 -5.45 0.19 8.08
CA ALA A 326 -5.04 -0.93 7.23
C ALA A 326 -4.71 -2.19 8.05
N LEU A 327 -4.06 -2.02 9.21
CA LEU A 327 -3.78 -3.12 10.15
C LEU A 327 -5.06 -3.67 10.77
N SER A 328 -5.98 -2.79 11.20
CA SER A 328 -7.27 -3.18 11.77
C SER A 328 -8.11 -3.98 10.76
N ILE A 329 -8.24 -3.48 9.51
CA ILE A 329 -8.95 -4.19 8.45
C ILE A 329 -8.29 -5.55 8.16
N ALA A 330 -6.96 -5.59 8.05
CA ALA A 330 -6.24 -6.83 7.77
C ALA A 330 -6.41 -7.85 8.91
N ALA A 331 -6.32 -7.39 10.17
CA ALA A 331 -6.51 -8.23 11.35
C ALA A 331 -7.91 -8.84 11.40
N ALA A 332 -8.94 -8.02 11.21
CA ALA A 332 -10.32 -8.47 11.17
C ALA A 332 -10.56 -9.46 10.01
N THR A 333 -10.01 -9.16 8.81
CA THR A 333 -10.19 -10.02 7.63
C THR A 333 -9.51 -11.37 7.81
N VAL A 334 -8.26 -11.41 8.29
CA VAL A 334 -7.54 -12.67 8.54
C VAL A 334 -8.27 -13.51 9.60
N ARG A 335 -8.73 -12.87 10.69
CA ARG A 335 -9.50 -13.55 11.74
C ARG A 335 -10.76 -14.17 11.17
N GLU A 336 -11.55 -13.42 10.45
CA GLU A 336 -12.81 -13.88 9.87
C GLU A 336 -12.60 -15.05 8.87
N ILE A 337 -11.55 -15.00 8.04
CA ILE A 337 -11.17 -16.10 7.13
C ILE A 337 -10.87 -17.38 7.92
N LEU A 338 -10.17 -17.26 9.05
CA LEU A 338 -9.86 -18.41 9.91
C LEU A 338 -11.10 -18.96 10.62
N ASP A 339 -11.97 -18.07 11.11
CA ASP A 339 -13.20 -18.44 11.84
C ASP A 339 -14.24 -19.09 10.91
N GLN A 340 -14.25 -18.74 9.63
CA GLN A 340 -15.04 -19.43 8.59
C GLN A 340 -14.46 -20.79 8.19
N GLY A 341 -13.35 -21.22 8.80
CA GLY A 341 -12.80 -22.56 8.65
C GLY A 341 -12.01 -22.80 7.36
N MET A 342 -11.54 -21.75 6.68
CA MET A 342 -10.75 -21.93 5.46
C MET A 342 -9.50 -22.79 5.70
N ASN A 343 -9.36 -23.85 4.90
CA ASN A 343 -8.19 -24.73 4.96
C ASN A 343 -7.02 -24.15 4.15
N LEU A 344 -6.13 -23.43 4.82
CA LEU A 344 -4.98 -22.79 4.18
C LEU A 344 -4.01 -23.81 3.52
N GLN A 345 -3.98 -25.07 3.96
CA GLN A 345 -3.11 -26.10 3.40
C GLN A 345 -3.52 -26.51 1.98
N GLN A 346 -4.78 -26.29 1.61
CA GLN A 346 -5.31 -26.55 0.27
C GLN A 346 -5.11 -25.38 -0.71
N LEU A 347 -4.40 -24.34 -0.30
CA LEU A 347 -4.12 -23.18 -1.15
C LEU A 347 -2.70 -23.24 -1.71
N THR A 348 -2.58 -22.95 -3.00
CA THR A 348 -1.33 -22.55 -3.67
C THR A 348 -1.40 -21.06 -4.00
N TRP A 349 -0.29 -20.45 -4.29
CA TRP A 349 -0.26 -19.04 -4.71
C TRP A 349 0.87 -18.75 -5.67
N HIS A 350 0.68 -17.69 -6.43
CA HIS A 350 1.72 -16.98 -7.16
C HIS A 350 1.58 -15.49 -6.85
N TYR A 351 2.65 -14.71 -7.07
CA TYR A 351 2.57 -13.27 -6.86
C TYR A 351 2.07 -12.57 -8.12
N ARG A 352 1.12 -11.65 -7.97
CA ARG A 352 0.62 -10.79 -9.03
C ARG A 352 1.79 -9.99 -9.62
N PRO A 353 1.91 -9.86 -10.97
CA PRO A 353 2.91 -9.00 -11.59
C PRO A 353 2.82 -7.57 -11.07
N SER A 354 3.91 -7.08 -10.49
CA SER A 354 4.01 -5.73 -9.92
C SER A 354 5.48 -5.29 -9.87
N LEU A 355 5.73 -3.99 -10.02
CA LEU A 355 7.08 -3.43 -9.88
C LEU A 355 7.46 -3.12 -8.43
N ASN A 356 6.48 -3.08 -7.52
CA ASN A 356 6.69 -2.68 -6.14
C ASN A 356 5.87 -3.48 -5.12
N GLY A 357 4.87 -4.24 -5.57
CA GLY A 357 3.96 -5.00 -4.71
C GLY A 357 4.34 -6.48 -4.65
N ARG A 358 4.10 -7.10 -3.50
CA ARG A 358 4.21 -8.53 -3.26
C ARG A 358 2.85 -9.03 -2.78
N ILE A 359 1.98 -9.33 -3.75
CA ILE A 359 0.56 -9.57 -3.51
C ILE A 359 0.23 -10.99 -4.00
N PRO A 360 -0.03 -11.94 -3.10
CA PRO A 360 -0.33 -13.30 -3.51
C PRO A 360 -1.74 -13.41 -4.09
N LEU A 361 -1.84 -14.13 -5.19
CA LEU A 361 -3.10 -14.63 -5.75
C LEU A 361 -3.19 -16.12 -5.45
N PHE A 362 -4.23 -16.50 -4.73
CA PHE A 362 -4.45 -17.87 -4.30
C PHE A 362 -5.26 -18.67 -5.32
N SER A 363 -4.95 -19.98 -5.37
CA SER A 363 -5.69 -20.98 -6.12
C SER A 363 -5.82 -22.23 -5.26
N ALA A 364 -6.88 -23.01 -5.46
CA ALA A 364 -6.98 -24.32 -4.84
C ALA A 364 -5.90 -25.26 -5.40
N VAL A 365 -5.37 -26.12 -4.54
CA VAL A 365 -4.52 -27.24 -5.00
C VAL A 365 -5.39 -28.12 -5.90
N GLN A 366 -4.95 -28.32 -7.13
CA GLN A 366 -5.60 -29.31 -8.00
C GLN A 366 -5.37 -30.70 -7.41
N PRO A 367 -6.41 -31.55 -7.34
CA PRO A 367 -6.31 -32.89 -6.77
C PRO A 367 -5.37 -33.80 -7.57
#